data_2e075a8fe5db5d6e344a36e55ab065eb
#
_entry.id   2e075a8fe5db5d6e344a36e55ab065eb
#
_cell.length_a   1.000
_cell.length_b   1.000
_cell.length_c   1.000
_cell.angle_alpha   90.00
_cell.angle_beta   90.00
_cell.angle_gamma   90.00
#
_symmetry.space_group_name_H-M   'P 1'
#
loop_
_entity.id
_entity.type
_entity.pdbx_description
1 polymer ?
#
loop_
_entity_poly.entity_id
_entity_poly.type
_entity_poly.pdbx_seq_one_letter_code
_entity_poly.pdbx_strand_id
1 'polypeptide(L)'
;AAKVVPAQFLEQLESVALSDSIGSPLNLLVSGGLILLVPIVLALLAPKGSSGLRSIAEFDVDPEGANQQNNVHNSLPDKLNHSPIIAWLLAIPLLLAVTRHVTVSGIDRIGLNEITMFMLGVGLLLHGSPVGYMDAITRGVKGCAGIIIQFPLYAGIMAIMVASGLMGSLTELMVEHGSQDSIPIFTMLSAGIVNLFVPSGGGQWAIQAPIALQSGLQSGVSPGTMVMAVAYGDQLTNMLQPFWALPLLAITGVRARDIVGYTAIVMIAA
;
A
#
# COMPACT_ATOMS: atom_id res chain seq x y z
N ALA A 1 -6.21 -9.93 6.89
CA ALA A 1 -6.42 -11.02 5.93
C ALA A 1 -7.44 -12.04 6.45
N ALA A 2 -7.31 -12.54 7.68
CA ALA A 2 -8.14 -13.60 8.22
C ALA A 2 -9.67 -13.30 8.26
N LYS A 3 -10.09 -12.07 8.36
CA LYS A 3 -11.53 -11.71 8.49
C LYS A 3 -12.34 -11.84 7.18
N VAL A 4 -11.69 -12.13 6.08
CA VAL A 4 -12.31 -12.07 4.73
C VAL A 4 -12.23 -13.43 4.02
N VAL A 5 -11.48 -14.36 4.55
CA VAL A 5 -11.25 -15.70 3.98
C VAL A 5 -12.20 -16.69 4.67
N PRO A 6 -12.82 -17.63 3.93
CA PRO A 6 -13.64 -18.68 4.51
C PRO A 6 -12.93 -19.46 5.62
N ALA A 7 -13.66 -19.84 6.67
CA ALA A 7 -13.10 -20.46 7.88
C ALA A 7 -12.22 -21.68 7.61
N GLN A 8 -12.54 -22.45 6.59
CA GLN A 8 -11.78 -23.64 6.17
C GLN A 8 -10.34 -23.36 5.75
N PHE A 9 -10.02 -22.12 5.36
CA PHE A 9 -8.66 -21.72 4.97
C PHE A 9 -7.93 -20.93 6.06
N LEU A 10 -8.62 -20.57 7.15
CA LEU A 10 -8.02 -19.77 8.24
C LEU A 10 -6.86 -20.51 8.88
N GLU A 11 -7.04 -21.79 9.19
CA GLU A 11 -6.01 -22.63 9.82
C GLU A 11 -4.75 -22.72 8.93
N GLN A 12 -4.94 -22.80 7.62
CA GLN A 12 -3.83 -22.84 6.65
C GLN A 12 -3.10 -21.50 6.54
N LEU A 13 -3.83 -20.39 6.62
CA LEU A 13 -3.25 -19.05 6.60
C LEU A 13 -2.56 -18.69 7.91
N GLU A 14 -3.08 -19.18 9.05
CA GLU A 14 -2.41 -19.02 10.35
C GLU A 14 -1.08 -19.79 10.40
N SER A 15 -0.95 -20.84 9.61
CA SER A 15 0.26 -21.64 9.50
C SER A 15 1.34 -21.06 8.56
N VAL A 16 0.97 -20.04 7.74
CA VAL A 16 1.96 -19.41 6.82
C VAL A 16 2.91 -18.53 7.60
N ALA A 17 4.12 -19.04 7.83
CA ALA A 17 5.17 -18.29 8.49
C ALA A 17 5.67 -17.15 7.56
N LEU A 18 6.24 -16.10 8.17
CA LEU A 18 6.88 -15.03 7.40
C LEU A 18 8.04 -15.56 6.55
N SER A 19 8.73 -16.60 7.01
CA SER A 19 9.78 -17.32 6.25
C SER A 19 9.27 -17.96 4.96
N ASP A 20 8.00 -18.35 4.90
CA ASP A 20 7.38 -19.04 3.77
C ASP A 20 6.70 -18.07 2.78
N SER A 21 6.65 -16.81 3.14
CA SER A 21 6.05 -15.73 2.36
C SER A 21 7.05 -14.60 2.11
N ILE A 22 7.00 -13.53 2.89
CA ILE A 22 7.84 -12.34 2.72
C ILE A 22 9.33 -12.65 2.90
N GLY A 23 9.68 -13.53 3.83
CA GLY A 23 11.06 -13.99 4.10
C GLY A 23 11.51 -15.16 3.23
N SER A 24 10.69 -15.64 2.30
CA SER A 24 11.06 -16.78 1.46
C SER A 24 12.25 -16.45 0.55
N PRO A 25 13.14 -17.43 0.25
CA PRO A 25 14.26 -17.19 -0.64
C PRO A 25 13.85 -16.64 -2.00
N LEU A 26 12.70 -17.08 -2.53
CA LEU A 26 12.14 -16.56 -3.77
C LEU A 26 11.79 -15.07 -3.65
N ASN A 27 11.09 -14.68 -2.59
CA ASN A 27 10.73 -13.27 -2.40
C ASN A 27 11.96 -12.38 -2.17
N LEU A 28 12.95 -12.87 -1.42
CA LEU A 28 14.20 -12.13 -1.23
C LEU A 28 14.96 -11.94 -2.54
N LEU A 29 14.96 -12.95 -3.42
CA LEU A 29 15.56 -12.85 -4.75
C LEU A 29 14.79 -11.85 -5.62
N VAL A 30 13.47 -11.95 -5.70
CA VAL A 30 12.61 -11.05 -6.49
C VAL A 30 12.73 -9.61 -5.97
N SER A 31 12.55 -9.40 -4.68
CA SER A 31 12.64 -8.06 -4.07
C SER A 31 14.04 -7.46 -4.20
N GLY A 32 15.09 -8.25 -3.95
CA GLY A 32 16.48 -7.83 -4.14
C GLY A 32 16.79 -7.50 -5.61
N GLY A 33 16.29 -8.31 -6.53
CA GLY A 33 16.39 -8.06 -7.97
C GLY A 33 15.72 -6.74 -8.38
N LEU A 34 14.50 -6.49 -7.88
CA LEU A 34 13.77 -5.26 -8.16
C LEU A 34 14.44 -4.02 -7.56
N ILE A 35 15.02 -4.11 -6.37
CA ILE A 35 15.79 -3.01 -5.74
C ILE A 35 16.95 -2.57 -6.65
N LEU A 36 17.56 -3.51 -7.37
CA LEU A 36 18.65 -3.20 -8.31
C LEU A 36 18.10 -2.79 -9.70
N LEU A 37 17.12 -3.52 -10.20
CA LEU A 37 16.57 -3.33 -11.56
C LEU A 37 15.89 -1.96 -11.71
N VAL A 38 15.03 -1.59 -10.77
CA VAL A 38 14.22 -0.36 -10.89
C VAL A 38 15.08 0.90 -11.02
N PRO A 39 16.09 1.15 -10.16
CA PRO A 39 16.97 2.29 -10.34
C PRO A 39 17.74 2.27 -11.67
N ILE A 40 18.18 1.09 -12.13
CA ILE A 40 18.88 0.96 -13.41
C ILE A 40 17.96 1.34 -14.57
N VAL A 41 16.75 0.80 -14.61
CA VAL A 41 15.77 1.11 -15.65
C VAL A 41 15.43 2.61 -15.64
N LEU A 42 15.19 3.20 -14.47
CA LEU A 42 14.89 4.62 -14.35
C LEU A 42 16.10 5.49 -14.77
N ALA A 43 17.32 5.08 -14.45
CA ALA A 43 18.54 5.77 -14.90
C ALA A 43 18.72 5.73 -16.43
N LEU A 44 18.37 4.60 -17.06
CA LEU A 44 18.41 4.45 -18.52
C LEU A 44 17.32 5.29 -19.21
N LEU A 45 16.17 5.48 -18.56
CA LEU A 45 15.05 6.29 -19.05
C LEU A 45 15.23 7.79 -18.77
N ALA A 46 16.19 8.15 -17.92
CA ALA A 46 16.43 9.55 -17.57
C ALA A 46 16.83 10.38 -18.82
N PRO A 47 16.28 11.59 -18.99
CA PRO A 47 16.65 12.48 -20.09
C PRO A 47 18.15 12.77 -20.09
N LYS A 48 18.80 12.60 -21.26
CA LYS A 48 20.27 12.80 -21.41
C LYS A 48 20.69 14.26 -21.55
N GLY A 49 19.80 15.22 -21.32
CA GLY A 49 20.08 16.64 -21.42
C GLY A 49 19.13 17.49 -20.60
N SER A 50 19.48 18.75 -20.39
CA SER A 50 18.66 19.70 -19.63
C SER A 50 17.35 20.12 -20.32
N SER A 51 17.18 19.85 -21.60
CA SER A 51 16.05 20.31 -22.43
C SER A 51 14.71 19.60 -22.14
N GLY A 52 14.67 18.62 -21.27
CA GLY A 52 13.42 17.92 -20.84
C GLY A 52 13.23 17.93 -19.34
N LEU A 53 14.15 18.52 -18.60
CA LEU A 53 14.09 18.57 -17.14
C LEU A 53 13.26 19.79 -16.71
N ARG A 54 12.25 19.56 -15.90
CA ARG A 54 11.56 20.63 -15.21
C ARG A 54 12.29 20.98 -13.94
N SER A 55 12.51 22.27 -13.69
CA SER A 55 13.03 22.74 -12.42
C SER A 55 12.00 22.48 -11.32
N ILE A 56 12.47 22.16 -10.12
CA ILE A 56 11.61 22.03 -8.94
C ILE A 56 10.77 23.30 -8.69
N ALA A 57 11.27 24.46 -9.13
CA ALA A 57 10.56 25.74 -9.06
C ALA A 57 9.35 25.85 -10.01
N GLU A 58 9.22 24.95 -11.00
CA GLU A 58 8.06 24.89 -11.90
C GLU A 58 6.90 24.08 -11.29
N PHE A 59 7.20 23.32 -10.24
CA PHE A 59 6.18 22.64 -9.46
C PHE A 59 5.83 23.57 -8.31
N ASP A 60 4.55 23.83 -8.14
CA ASP A 60 4.01 24.61 -7.01
C ASP A 60 4.12 23.77 -5.72
N VAL A 61 5.35 23.40 -5.40
CA VAL A 61 5.69 22.78 -4.14
C VAL A 61 5.85 23.95 -3.20
N ASP A 62 4.81 24.25 -2.42
CA ASP A 62 4.91 25.23 -1.33
C ASP A 62 5.83 24.66 -0.24
N PRO A 63 7.15 24.99 -0.25
CA PRO A 63 8.06 24.51 0.78
C PRO A 63 7.80 25.21 2.11
N GLU A 64 7.03 26.29 2.07
CA GLU A 64 6.74 27.17 3.20
C GLU A 64 5.25 27.22 3.53
N GLY A 65 4.61 26.08 3.74
CA GLY A 65 3.39 26.08 4.56
C GLY A 65 3.63 26.60 5.99
N ALA A 66 4.67 27.40 6.15
CA ALA A 66 5.22 27.92 7.40
C ALA A 66 4.93 29.41 7.61
N ASN A 67 4.05 30.02 6.86
CA ASN A 67 3.50 31.28 7.33
C ASN A 67 2.44 31.00 8.42
N GLN A 68 2.91 30.41 9.52
CA GLN A 68 2.23 30.56 10.79
C GLN A 68 2.19 32.05 11.10
N GLN A 69 1.05 32.66 10.82
CA GLN A 69 0.78 33.97 11.41
C GLN A 69 1.01 33.81 12.92
N ASN A 70 1.98 34.54 13.44
CA ASN A 70 2.23 34.67 14.85
C ASN A 70 1.05 35.42 15.48
N ASN A 71 -0.10 34.79 15.53
CA ASN A 71 -1.24 35.24 16.28
C ASN A 71 -0.88 35.07 17.76
N VAL A 72 -0.87 36.17 18.50
CA VAL A 72 -0.62 36.18 19.95
C VAL A 72 -1.71 35.34 20.61
N HIS A 73 -1.34 34.11 20.99
CA HIS A 73 -2.25 33.14 21.62
C HIS A 73 -2.47 33.54 23.09
N ASN A 74 -3.52 34.31 23.36
CA ASN A 74 -3.83 34.82 24.70
C ASN A 74 -4.86 34.01 25.47
N SER A 75 -5.63 33.15 24.78
CA SER A 75 -6.62 32.31 25.45
C SER A 75 -6.00 31.02 26.02
N LEU A 76 -6.59 30.48 27.08
CA LEU A 76 -6.16 29.22 27.67
C LEU A 76 -6.23 28.05 26.65
N PRO A 77 -7.30 27.88 25.85
CA PRO A 77 -7.34 26.88 24.82
C PRO A 77 -6.22 27.01 23.79
N ASP A 78 -5.88 28.23 23.36
CA ASP A 78 -4.81 28.45 22.40
C ASP A 78 -3.45 28.02 22.96
N LYS A 79 -3.18 28.35 24.22
CA LYS A 79 -1.95 27.92 24.90
C LYS A 79 -1.85 26.42 25.02
N LEU A 80 -2.96 25.70 25.29
CA LEU A 80 -2.99 24.24 25.36
C LEU A 80 -2.78 23.63 23.99
N ASN A 81 -3.44 24.15 22.96
CA ASN A 81 -3.34 23.63 21.60
C ASN A 81 -1.93 23.81 20.99
N HIS A 82 -1.20 24.84 21.39
CA HIS A 82 0.20 25.07 20.98
C HIS A 82 1.22 24.47 21.94
N SER A 83 0.77 23.81 23.02
CA SER A 83 1.66 23.28 24.04
C SER A 83 2.32 21.96 23.58
N PRO A 84 3.66 21.88 23.62
CA PRO A 84 4.35 20.61 23.39
C PRO A 84 4.04 19.59 24.48
N ILE A 85 3.72 20.02 25.70
CA ILE A 85 3.38 19.14 26.81
C ILE A 85 2.12 18.35 26.48
N ILE A 86 1.12 18.98 25.87
CA ILE A 86 -0.11 18.29 25.43
C ILE A 86 0.21 17.29 24.33
N ALA A 87 1.07 17.64 23.37
CA ALA A 87 1.51 16.68 22.35
C ALA A 87 2.18 15.45 22.98
N TRP A 88 3.04 15.65 23.99
CA TRP A 88 3.69 14.55 24.71
C TRP A 88 2.69 13.72 25.51
N LEU A 89 1.75 14.33 26.20
CA LEU A 89 0.71 13.64 26.96
C LEU A 89 -0.19 12.77 26.09
N LEU A 90 -0.42 13.17 24.84
CA LEU A 90 -1.19 12.38 23.88
C LEU A 90 -0.34 11.30 23.20
N ALA A 91 0.90 11.61 22.85
CA ALA A 91 1.77 10.71 22.09
C ALA A 91 2.32 9.55 22.93
N ILE A 92 2.74 9.84 24.18
CA ILE A 92 3.37 8.82 25.05
C ILE A 92 2.45 7.62 25.29
N PRO A 93 1.16 7.76 25.66
CA PRO A 93 0.29 6.61 25.84
C PRO A 93 0.12 5.77 24.57
N LEU A 94 0.05 6.42 23.38
CA LEU A 94 -0.03 5.72 22.10
C LEU A 94 1.22 4.87 21.83
N LEU A 95 2.40 5.45 22.02
CA LEU A 95 3.67 4.75 21.81
C LEU A 95 3.89 3.65 22.85
N LEU A 96 3.49 3.87 24.10
CA LEU A 96 3.53 2.84 25.14
C LEU A 96 2.57 1.67 24.81
N ALA A 97 1.38 1.95 24.27
CA ALA A 97 0.43 0.92 23.86
C ALA A 97 1.03 0.04 22.75
N VAL A 98 1.66 0.67 21.74
CA VAL A 98 2.36 -0.06 20.66
C VAL A 98 3.51 -0.88 21.22
N THR A 99 4.36 -0.28 22.05
CA THR A 99 5.51 -0.97 22.66
C THR A 99 5.04 -2.17 23.48
N ARG A 100 3.99 -1.98 24.30
CA ARG A 100 3.40 -3.08 25.07
C ARG A 100 2.87 -4.18 24.16
N HIS A 101 2.17 -3.83 23.08
CA HIS A 101 1.67 -4.82 22.13
C HIS A 101 2.81 -5.66 21.54
N VAL A 102 3.88 -5.00 21.09
CA VAL A 102 5.06 -5.67 20.54
C VAL A 102 5.75 -6.57 21.56
N THR A 103 5.87 -6.12 22.81
CA THR A 103 6.54 -6.92 23.87
C THR A 103 5.71 -8.13 24.31
N VAL A 104 4.38 -8.04 24.28
CA VAL A 104 3.49 -9.12 24.74
C VAL A 104 3.13 -10.07 23.60
N SER A 105 2.82 -9.55 22.44
CA SER A 105 2.29 -10.32 21.29
C SER A 105 3.36 -10.68 20.26
N GLY A 106 4.52 -10.03 20.30
CA GLY A 106 5.59 -10.18 19.30
C GLY A 106 5.45 -9.20 18.13
N ILE A 107 6.57 -8.97 17.46
CA ILE A 107 6.65 -8.08 16.29
C ILE A 107 5.81 -8.61 15.11
N ASP A 108 5.66 -9.93 15.02
CA ASP A 108 4.89 -10.61 13.97
C ASP A 108 3.38 -10.35 14.03
N ARG A 109 2.90 -9.81 15.16
CA ARG A 109 1.49 -9.47 15.40
C ARG A 109 1.19 -7.99 15.20
N ILE A 110 2.14 -7.21 14.69
CA ILE A 110 1.89 -5.81 14.34
C ILE A 110 0.87 -5.75 13.21
N GLY A 111 -0.25 -5.12 13.47
CA GLY A 111 -1.31 -4.88 12.52
C GLY A 111 -1.45 -3.41 12.13
N LEU A 112 -2.48 -3.10 11.37
CA LEU A 112 -2.76 -1.75 10.90
C LEU A 112 -3.03 -0.76 12.04
N ASN A 113 -3.63 -1.22 13.13
CA ASN A 113 -3.92 -0.40 14.30
C ASN A 113 -2.64 0.07 14.99
N GLU A 114 -1.67 -0.84 15.17
CA GLU A 114 -0.39 -0.54 15.81
C GLU A 114 0.41 0.45 14.96
N ILE A 115 0.44 0.23 13.64
CA ILE A 115 1.08 1.15 12.69
C ILE A 115 0.42 2.53 12.76
N THR A 116 -0.91 2.60 12.75
CA THR A 116 -1.65 3.87 12.82
C THR A 116 -1.39 4.59 14.14
N MET A 117 -1.44 3.89 15.27
CA MET A 117 -1.13 4.47 16.60
C MET A 117 0.31 4.97 16.67
N PHE A 118 1.25 4.20 16.12
CA PHE A 118 2.66 4.59 16.06
C PHE A 118 2.85 5.87 15.24
N MET A 119 2.28 5.92 14.03
CA MET A 119 2.38 7.09 13.15
C MET A 119 1.72 8.32 13.78
N LEU A 120 0.57 8.16 14.45
CA LEU A 120 -0.10 9.24 15.17
C LEU A 120 0.77 9.78 16.31
N GLY A 121 1.31 8.88 17.14
CA GLY A 121 2.16 9.26 18.27
C GLY A 121 3.45 9.95 17.83
N VAL A 122 4.16 9.38 16.85
CA VAL A 122 5.38 9.97 16.29
C VAL A 122 5.07 11.29 15.58
N GLY A 123 3.97 11.35 14.81
CA GLY A 123 3.53 12.57 14.15
C GLY A 123 3.30 13.71 15.13
N LEU A 124 2.59 13.47 16.25
CA LEU A 124 2.39 14.47 17.31
C LEU A 124 3.71 14.98 17.89
N LEU A 125 4.67 14.08 18.16
CA LEU A 125 5.98 14.46 18.70
C LEU A 125 6.79 15.30 17.71
N LEU A 126 6.83 14.90 16.46
CA LEU A 126 7.62 15.58 15.43
C LEU A 126 7.09 16.99 15.09
N HIS A 127 5.76 17.20 15.18
CA HIS A 127 5.15 18.51 14.95
C HIS A 127 5.11 19.39 16.20
N GLY A 128 5.48 18.87 17.35
CA GLY A 128 5.71 19.60 18.59
C GLY A 128 4.46 20.19 19.28
N SER A 129 3.29 20.17 18.62
CA SER A 129 2.04 20.65 19.22
C SER A 129 0.82 20.04 18.52
N PRO A 130 -0.35 19.93 19.19
CA PRO A 130 -1.59 19.49 18.56
C PRO A 130 -1.98 20.30 17.33
N VAL A 131 -1.87 21.62 17.38
CA VAL A 131 -2.18 22.50 16.24
C VAL A 131 -1.22 22.27 15.09
N GLY A 132 0.09 22.23 15.35
CA GLY A 132 1.09 21.97 14.31
C GLY A 132 0.83 20.64 13.59
N TYR A 133 0.44 19.61 14.34
CA TYR A 133 0.07 18.31 13.77
C TYR A 133 -1.22 18.39 12.96
N MET A 134 -2.27 19.06 13.47
CA MET A 134 -3.53 19.25 12.75
C MET A 134 -3.35 20.04 11.46
N ASP A 135 -2.51 21.07 11.47
CA ASP A 135 -2.17 21.86 10.28
C ASP A 135 -1.46 20.99 9.22
N ALA A 136 -0.53 20.12 9.66
CA ALA A 136 0.15 19.20 8.79
C ALA A 136 -0.84 18.18 8.17
N ILE A 137 -1.74 17.61 8.99
CA ILE A 137 -2.81 16.73 8.51
C ILE A 137 -3.71 17.45 7.51
N THR A 138 -4.13 18.68 7.80
CA THR A 138 -5.02 19.46 6.93
C THR A 138 -4.39 19.71 5.56
N ARG A 139 -3.08 19.98 5.52
CA ARG A 139 -2.34 20.06 4.25
C ARG A 139 -2.27 18.72 3.55
N GLY A 140 -1.96 17.65 4.29
CA GLY A 140 -1.87 16.29 3.73
C GLY A 140 -3.20 15.78 3.16
N VAL A 141 -4.31 16.03 3.84
CA VAL A 141 -5.65 15.58 3.41
C VAL A 141 -6.06 16.19 2.07
N LYS A 142 -5.62 17.40 1.74
CA LYS A 142 -5.86 17.99 0.42
C LYS A 142 -5.36 17.09 -0.71
N GLY A 143 -4.20 16.44 -0.50
CA GLY A 143 -3.66 15.47 -1.45
C GLY A 143 -4.44 14.15 -1.52
N CYS A 144 -5.29 13.84 -0.53
CA CYS A 144 -6.08 12.62 -0.48
C CYS A 144 -7.45 12.74 -1.17
N ALA A 145 -7.83 13.92 -1.67
CA ALA A 145 -9.15 14.15 -2.26
C ALA A 145 -9.46 13.17 -3.41
N GLY A 146 -8.49 12.89 -4.27
CA GLY A 146 -8.62 11.91 -5.35
C GLY A 146 -8.96 10.51 -4.82
N ILE A 147 -8.27 10.08 -3.78
CA ILE A 147 -8.49 8.76 -3.16
C ILE A 147 -9.91 8.67 -2.57
N ILE A 148 -10.31 9.69 -1.81
CA ILE A 148 -11.63 9.72 -1.14
C ILE A 148 -12.78 9.59 -2.15
N ILE A 149 -12.64 10.19 -3.34
CA ILE A 149 -13.66 10.13 -4.39
C ILE A 149 -13.59 8.81 -5.17
N GLN A 150 -12.39 8.35 -5.49
CA GLN A 150 -12.19 7.22 -6.39
C GLN A 150 -12.41 5.86 -5.70
N PHE A 151 -12.04 5.71 -4.43
CA PHE A 151 -12.22 4.44 -3.72
C PHE A 151 -13.67 3.95 -3.66
N PRO A 152 -14.70 4.78 -3.37
CA PRO A 152 -16.09 4.34 -3.46
C PRO A 152 -16.50 3.88 -4.85
N LEU A 153 -16.01 4.52 -5.92
CA LEU A 153 -16.30 4.11 -7.30
C LEU A 153 -15.70 2.73 -7.61
N TYR A 154 -14.44 2.50 -7.21
CA TYR A 154 -13.82 1.18 -7.37
C TYR A 154 -14.48 0.11 -6.51
N ALA A 155 -14.90 0.45 -5.29
CA ALA A 155 -15.67 -0.47 -4.46
C ALA A 155 -17.00 -0.87 -5.13
N GLY A 156 -17.65 0.08 -5.84
CA GLY A 156 -18.83 -0.20 -6.65
C GLY A 156 -18.54 -1.14 -7.83
N ILE A 157 -17.47 -0.89 -8.59
CA ILE A 157 -17.03 -1.78 -9.68
C ILE A 157 -16.73 -3.18 -9.13
N MET A 158 -15.96 -3.25 -8.04
CA MET A 158 -15.65 -4.52 -7.37
C MET A 158 -16.93 -5.27 -6.96
N ALA A 159 -17.89 -4.58 -6.35
CA ALA A 159 -19.15 -5.20 -5.94
C ALA A 159 -19.93 -5.79 -7.11
N ILE A 160 -19.97 -5.10 -8.26
CA ILE A 160 -20.62 -5.59 -9.48
C ILE A 160 -19.88 -6.83 -10.02
N MET A 161 -18.56 -6.80 -10.08
CA MET A 161 -17.75 -7.93 -10.57
C MET A 161 -17.88 -9.17 -9.68
N VAL A 162 -17.96 -8.98 -8.34
CA VAL A 162 -18.22 -10.07 -7.39
C VAL A 162 -19.64 -10.62 -7.57
N ALA A 163 -20.64 -9.73 -7.59
CA ALA A 163 -22.05 -10.15 -7.73
C ALA A 163 -22.36 -10.84 -9.05
N SER A 164 -21.66 -10.48 -10.13
CA SER A 164 -21.79 -11.14 -11.44
C SER A 164 -21.06 -12.48 -11.52
N GLY A 165 -20.23 -12.85 -10.56
CA GLY A 165 -19.37 -14.03 -10.61
C GLY A 165 -18.19 -13.92 -11.57
N LEU A 166 -18.03 -12.77 -12.25
CA LEU A 166 -16.98 -12.59 -13.27
C LEU A 166 -15.57 -12.79 -12.72
N MET A 167 -15.34 -12.35 -11.47
CA MET A 167 -14.05 -12.51 -10.80
C MET A 167 -13.69 -13.98 -10.58
N GLY A 168 -14.66 -14.76 -10.10
CA GLY A 168 -14.51 -16.22 -9.93
C GLY A 168 -14.19 -16.88 -11.26
N SER A 169 -15.00 -16.63 -12.28
CA SER A 169 -14.84 -17.22 -13.61
C SER A 169 -13.50 -16.89 -14.28
N LEU A 170 -13.01 -15.64 -14.11
CA LEU A 170 -11.68 -15.25 -14.63
C LEU A 170 -10.55 -16.02 -13.93
N THR A 171 -10.65 -16.15 -12.60
CA THR A 171 -9.62 -16.85 -11.83
C THR A 171 -9.66 -18.36 -12.12
N GLU A 172 -10.84 -18.98 -12.13
CA GLU A 172 -11.02 -20.40 -12.44
C GLU A 172 -10.50 -20.74 -13.83
N LEU A 173 -10.86 -19.95 -14.86
CA LEU A 173 -10.39 -20.15 -16.23
C LEU A 173 -8.86 -20.18 -16.33
N MET A 174 -8.18 -19.32 -15.56
CA MET A 174 -6.73 -19.25 -15.58
C MET A 174 -6.07 -20.40 -14.82
N VAL A 175 -6.70 -20.86 -13.74
CA VAL A 175 -6.14 -21.90 -12.86
C VAL A 175 -6.46 -23.31 -13.36
N GLU A 176 -7.60 -23.52 -14.02
CA GLU A 176 -8.06 -24.84 -14.50
C GLU A 176 -7.08 -25.51 -15.48
N HIS A 177 -6.30 -24.71 -16.21
CA HIS A 177 -5.32 -25.20 -17.16
C HIS A 177 -3.92 -25.36 -16.58
N GLY A 178 -3.75 -25.15 -15.26
CA GLY A 178 -2.47 -25.20 -14.57
C GLY A 178 -2.06 -26.61 -14.14
N SER A 179 -0.80 -26.99 -14.38
CA SER A 179 -0.12 -28.10 -13.70
C SER A 179 0.45 -27.64 -12.36
N GLN A 180 0.93 -28.58 -11.52
CA GLN A 180 1.53 -28.26 -10.23
C GLN A 180 2.58 -27.13 -10.32
N ASP A 181 3.45 -27.16 -11.34
CA ASP A 181 4.53 -26.19 -11.52
C ASP A 181 4.03 -24.85 -12.09
N SER A 182 2.93 -24.86 -12.84
CA SER A 182 2.43 -23.66 -13.54
C SER A 182 1.32 -22.92 -12.79
N ILE A 183 0.63 -23.56 -11.83
CA ILE A 183 -0.46 -22.95 -11.05
C ILE A 183 -0.05 -21.63 -10.39
N PRO A 184 1.13 -21.49 -9.75
CA PRO A 184 1.53 -20.18 -9.18
C PRO A 184 1.63 -19.09 -10.26
N ILE A 185 2.13 -19.43 -11.46
CA ILE A 185 2.25 -18.49 -12.58
C ILE A 185 0.87 -18.07 -13.09
N PHE A 186 -0.03 -19.01 -13.30
CA PHE A 186 -1.39 -18.69 -13.71
C PHE A 186 -2.15 -17.90 -12.65
N THR A 187 -1.94 -18.21 -11.39
CA THR A 187 -2.49 -17.42 -10.27
C THR A 187 -1.95 -16.01 -10.29
N MET A 188 -0.65 -15.81 -10.50
CA MET A 188 -0.03 -14.49 -10.62
C MET A 188 -0.60 -13.71 -11.81
N LEU A 189 -0.72 -14.33 -12.98
CA LEU A 189 -1.28 -13.69 -14.17
C LEU A 189 -2.75 -13.31 -13.97
N SER A 190 -3.57 -14.23 -13.38
CA SER A 190 -4.96 -13.93 -13.05
C SER A 190 -5.07 -12.80 -12.05
N ALA A 191 -4.20 -12.78 -11.05
CA ALA A 191 -4.16 -11.70 -10.06
C ALA A 191 -3.81 -10.35 -10.72
N GLY A 192 -2.87 -10.33 -11.64
CA GLY A 192 -2.55 -9.15 -12.43
C GLY A 192 -3.74 -8.61 -13.23
N ILE A 193 -4.48 -9.51 -13.88
CA ILE A 193 -5.68 -9.12 -14.66
C ILE A 193 -6.77 -8.59 -13.72
N VAL A 194 -7.03 -9.31 -12.61
CA VAL A 194 -8.03 -8.92 -11.63
C VAL A 194 -7.71 -7.57 -11.01
N ASN A 195 -6.44 -7.30 -10.72
CA ASN A 195 -6.00 -6.04 -10.13
C ASN A 195 -6.28 -4.83 -11.03
N LEU A 196 -6.29 -4.99 -12.36
CA LEU A 196 -6.66 -3.90 -13.26
C LEU A 196 -8.08 -3.35 -13.00
N PHE A 197 -8.96 -4.20 -12.48
CA PHE A 197 -10.35 -3.84 -12.17
C PHE A 197 -10.56 -3.58 -10.67
N VAL A 198 -9.76 -4.20 -9.81
CA VAL A 198 -9.88 -4.12 -8.35
C VAL A 198 -8.53 -3.70 -7.76
N PRO A 199 -8.17 -2.41 -7.85
CA PRO A 199 -6.89 -1.89 -7.36
C PRO A 199 -6.86 -1.80 -5.84
N SER A 200 -7.02 -2.92 -5.18
CA SER A 200 -7.08 -3.03 -3.72
C SER A 200 -6.59 -4.40 -3.29
N GLY A 201 -5.35 -4.51 -2.83
CA GLY A 201 -4.76 -5.79 -2.41
C GLY A 201 -5.62 -6.56 -1.41
N GLY A 202 -6.21 -5.89 -0.43
CA GLY A 202 -7.13 -6.55 0.52
C GLY A 202 -8.45 -6.98 -0.11
N GLY A 203 -9.03 -6.15 -1.00
CA GLY A 203 -10.27 -6.46 -1.72
C GLY A 203 -10.07 -7.60 -2.71
N GLN A 204 -8.98 -7.55 -3.47
CA GLN A 204 -8.60 -8.62 -4.39
C GLN A 204 -8.32 -9.93 -3.66
N TRP A 205 -7.54 -9.89 -2.59
CA TRP A 205 -7.26 -11.06 -1.76
C TRP A 205 -8.54 -11.72 -1.25
N ALA A 206 -9.52 -10.92 -0.80
CA ALA A 206 -10.80 -11.42 -0.33
C ALA A 206 -11.52 -12.32 -1.35
N ILE A 207 -11.37 -12.01 -2.63
CA ILE A 207 -12.04 -12.69 -3.73
C ILE A 207 -11.21 -13.87 -4.24
N GLN A 208 -9.90 -13.65 -4.44
CA GLN A 208 -9.03 -14.64 -5.06
C GLN A 208 -8.45 -15.67 -4.11
N ALA A 209 -8.29 -15.33 -2.81
CA ALA A 209 -7.67 -16.24 -1.86
C ALA A 209 -8.35 -17.62 -1.79
N PRO A 210 -9.69 -17.74 -1.73
CA PRO A 210 -10.34 -19.04 -1.67
C PRO A 210 -9.97 -19.92 -2.89
N ILE A 211 -10.00 -19.35 -4.09
CA ILE A 211 -9.69 -20.07 -5.33
C ILE A 211 -8.22 -20.41 -5.40
N ALA A 212 -7.33 -19.43 -5.16
CA ALA A 212 -5.90 -19.64 -5.19
C ALA A 212 -5.43 -20.69 -4.18
N LEU A 213 -5.90 -20.61 -2.93
CA LEU A 213 -5.53 -21.57 -1.90
C LEU A 213 -6.06 -22.98 -2.21
N GLN A 214 -7.31 -23.08 -2.67
CA GLN A 214 -7.89 -24.37 -3.04
C GLN A 214 -7.13 -25.02 -4.19
N SER A 215 -6.80 -24.26 -5.22
CA SER A 215 -6.05 -24.76 -6.38
C SER A 215 -4.62 -25.15 -6.00
N GLY A 216 -3.97 -24.35 -5.15
CA GLY A 216 -2.66 -24.69 -4.61
C GLY A 216 -2.68 -26.02 -3.85
N LEU A 217 -3.64 -26.21 -2.96
CA LEU A 217 -3.81 -27.46 -2.21
C LEU A 217 -4.03 -28.68 -3.13
N GLN A 218 -4.93 -28.55 -4.11
CA GLN A 218 -5.22 -29.64 -5.06
C GLN A 218 -3.98 -30.03 -5.88
N SER A 219 -3.09 -29.08 -6.10
CA SER A 219 -1.86 -29.27 -6.88
C SER A 219 -0.61 -29.51 -6.04
N GLY A 220 -0.74 -29.59 -4.72
CA GLY A 220 0.41 -29.79 -3.81
C GLY A 220 1.34 -28.59 -3.66
N VAL A 221 0.88 -27.38 -4.02
CA VAL A 221 1.63 -26.14 -3.88
C VAL A 221 1.38 -25.53 -2.48
N SER A 222 2.44 -25.02 -1.83
CA SER A 222 2.33 -24.46 -0.49
C SER A 222 1.42 -23.22 -0.44
N PRO A 223 0.65 -23.02 0.64
CA PRO A 223 -0.14 -21.80 0.81
C PRO A 223 0.69 -20.52 0.73
N GLY A 224 1.91 -20.51 1.25
CA GLY A 224 2.83 -19.37 1.16
C GLY A 224 3.14 -18.98 -0.28
N THR A 225 3.43 -19.96 -1.14
CA THR A 225 3.66 -19.73 -2.58
C THR A 225 2.43 -19.13 -3.26
N MET A 226 1.24 -19.62 -2.94
CA MET A 226 0.00 -19.12 -3.54
C MET A 226 -0.32 -17.68 -3.07
N VAL A 227 -0.08 -17.37 -1.79
CA VAL A 227 -0.17 -16.00 -1.26
C VAL A 227 0.77 -15.07 -2.04
N MET A 228 2.02 -15.48 -2.22
CA MET A 228 3.00 -14.68 -2.96
C MET A 228 2.65 -14.54 -4.44
N ALA A 229 2.12 -15.57 -5.08
CA ALA A 229 1.67 -15.49 -6.47
C ALA A 229 0.58 -14.43 -6.67
N VAL A 230 -0.43 -14.39 -5.79
CA VAL A 230 -1.45 -13.33 -5.81
C VAL A 230 -0.81 -11.96 -5.57
N ALA A 231 0.08 -11.85 -4.58
CA ALA A 231 0.74 -10.60 -4.24
C ALA A 231 1.61 -10.06 -5.39
N TYR A 232 2.34 -10.91 -6.10
CA TYR A 232 3.15 -10.49 -7.25
C TYR A 232 2.29 -10.00 -8.41
N GLY A 233 1.18 -10.69 -8.72
CA GLY A 233 0.28 -10.27 -9.78
C GLY A 233 -0.39 -8.94 -9.46
N ASP A 234 -0.86 -8.76 -8.23
CA ASP A 234 -1.41 -7.49 -7.72
C ASP A 234 -0.37 -6.37 -7.85
N GLN A 235 0.81 -6.58 -7.30
CA GLN A 235 1.86 -5.58 -7.27
C GLN A 235 2.37 -5.19 -8.67
N LEU A 236 2.48 -6.16 -9.59
CA LEU A 236 3.00 -5.92 -10.92
C LEU A 236 2.11 -4.92 -11.68
N THR A 237 0.80 -5.15 -11.71
CA THR A 237 -0.13 -4.31 -12.47
C THR A 237 -0.51 -3.02 -11.75
N ASN A 238 -0.22 -2.89 -10.45
CA ASN A 238 -0.28 -1.63 -9.74
C ASN A 238 0.61 -0.54 -10.38
N MET A 239 1.68 -0.93 -11.07
CA MET A 239 2.54 0.00 -11.79
C MET A 239 1.84 0.72 -12.95
N LEU A 240 0.73 0.17 -13.48
CA LEU A 240 -0.12 0.83 -14.48
C LEU A 240 -1.16 1.77 -13.85
N GLN A 241 -1.31 1.73 -12.54
CA GLN A 241 -2.35 2.46 -11.84
C GLN A 241 -1.70 3.49 -10.91
N PRO A 242 -1.82 4.79 -11.19
CA PRO A 242 -1.17 5.83 -10.38
C PRO A 242 -1.86 6.08 -9.02
N PHE A 243 -2.76 5.21 -8.60
CA PHE A 243 -3.56 5.33 -7.39
C PHE A 243 -2.75 5.49 -6.12
N TRP A 244 -1.79 4.58 -5.94
CA TRP A 244 -0.89 4.57 -4.79
C TRP A 244 0.00 5.83 -4.74
N ALA A 245 0.22 6.46 -5.91
CA ALA A 245 1.05 7.65 -6.03
C ALA A 245 0.26 8.96 -5.85
N LEU A 246 -1.08 8.95 -5.84
CA LEU A 246 -1.88 10.16 -5.80
C LEU A 246 -1.52 11.14 -4.68
N PRO A 247 -1.27 10.70 -3.42
CA PRO A 247 -0.85 11.63 -2.37
C PRO A 247 0.49 12.29 -2.69
N LEU A 248 1.45 11.50 -3.17
CA LEU A 248 2.79 12.00 -3.55
C LEU A 248 2.70 12.96 -4.74
N LEU A 249 1.88 12.62 -5.75
CA LEU A 249 1.66 13.47 -6.92
C LEU A 249 1.00 14.80 -6.53
N ALA A 250 0.06 14.78 -5.58
CA ALA A 250 -0.56 15.99 -5.07
C ALA A 250 0.41 16.89 -4.31
N ILE A 251 1.34 16.29 -3.54
CA ILE A 251 2.40 17.03 -2.82
C ILE A 251 3.42 17.63 -3.79
N THR A 252 3.80 16.87 -4.82
CA THR A 252 4.84 17.25 -5.77
C THR A 252 4.33 18.07 -6.95
N GLY A 253 3.01 18.20 -7.13
CA GLY A 253 2.40 18.84 -8.30
C GLY A 253 2.62 18.07 -9.63
N VAL A 254 3.19 16.86 -9.59
CA VAL A 254 3.40 16.02 -10.77
C VAL A 254 2.08 15.35 -11.16
N ARG A 255 1.79 15.30 -12.46
CA ARG A 255 0.56 14.69 -12.95
C ARG A 255 0.74 13.19 -13.16
N ALA A 256 -0.28 12.40 -12.86
CA ALA A 256 -0.27 10.95 -13.03
C ALA A 256 0.18 10.53 -14.46
N ARG A 257 -0.27 11.24 -15.49
CA ARG A 257 0.11 10.98 -16.89
C ARG A 257 1.62 11.13 -17.16
N ASP A 258 2.31 11.91 -16.35
CA ASP A 258 3.74 12.19 -16.55
C ASP A 258 4.61 11.02 -15.98
N ILE A 259 4.05 10.14 -15.13
CA ILE A 259 4.74 9.00 -14.52
C ILE A 259 4.34 7.65 -15.10
N VAL A 260 3.09 7.49 -15.58
CA VAL A 260 2.56 6.17 -16.00
C VAL A 260 3.42 5.52 -17.09
N GLY A 261 4.01 6.29 -18.01
CA GLY A 261 4.90 5.74 -19.02
C GLY A 261 6.16 5.09 -18.42
N TYR A 262 6.73 5.71 -17.40
CA TYR A 262 7.94 5.20 -16.71
C TYR A 262 7.60 3.94 -15.91
N THR A 263 6.49 3.96 -15.17
CA THR A 263 6.06 2.81 -14.37
C THR A 263 5.65 1.63 -15.25
N ALA A 264 5.05 1.88 -16.42
CA ALA A 264 4.75 0.83 -17.40
C ALA A 264 6.01 0.15 -17.94
N ILE A 265 7.07 0.91 -18.24
CA ILE A 265 8.34 0.33 -18.68
C ILE A 265 8.99 -0.47 -17.56
N VAL A 266 8.95 0.04 -16.32
CA VAL A 266 9.44 -0.71 -15.14
C VAL A 266 8.66 -2.02 -14.98
N MET A 267 7.34 -2.00 -15.15
CA MET A 267 6.51 -3.21 -15.09
C MET A 267 6.90 -4.26 -16.13
N ILE A 268 7.21 -3.82 -17.36
CA ILE A 268 7.63 -4.75 -18.44
C ILE A 268 9.03 -5.32 -18.17
N ALA A 269 9.87 -4.57 -17.48
CA ALA A 269 11.24 -4.99 -17.18
C ALA A 269 11.32 -5.89 -15.94
N ALA A 270 10.33 -5.83 -15.04
CA ALA A 270 10.23 -6.61 -13.80
C ALA A 270 9.66 -8.00 -14.04
#